data_b56ad05368af9b19e8a0197da7b63a8a
#
_entry.id   b56ad05368af9b19e8a0197da7b63a8a
#
_cell.length_a   1.000
_cell.length_b   1.000
_cell.length_c   1.000
_cell.angle_alpha   90.00
_cell.angle_beta   90.00
_cell.angle_gamma   90.00
#
_symmetry.space_group_name_H-M   'P 1'
#
loop_
_entity.id
_entity.type
_entity.pdbx_description
1 polymer ?
#
loop_
_entity_poly.entity_id
_entity_poly.type
_entity_poly.pdbx_seq_one_letter_code
_entity_poly.pdbx_strand_id
1 'polypeptide(L)'
;MRLAELRRNELQKYQKWYQQIDYRHLEDADFSTKNQSAIDALGGYDGFYGTYMTLIDMGKYTAASILCSIPLLRFHIGIICICLLSVYLSGKLNARIAKCIEKNEPVRAKLNKQKSYFSGIGYDFSYGKDIRIFALSEMLKDKFVSKSEEYVRNQQSVFRRKRNLGFLNELLVCIRNLAICLILAFEYYNGNIDLSQVTLYLGMAAALNQALDSASDKRVELIRHAVYSSHYFDLTDDKSYISQRTGKGLPGGHIGTIQFSDVSFRYPAADKLVLDNINFEIKPGEKIAFVGINGAGKSTIIKLLTRLFDPTGGAI
;
A
#
# COMPACT_ATOMS: atom_id res chain seq x y z
N MET A 1 3.24 24.60 -0.13
CA MET A 1 4.25 24.75 -1.19
C MET A 1 5.41 23.77 -1.04
N ARG A 2 6.16 23.75 0.06
CA ARG A 2 7.31 22.80 0.28
C ARG A 2 6.98 21.31 0.17
N LEU A 3 5.80 20.86 0.58
CA LEU A 3 5.38 19.45 0.48
C LEU A 3 5.17 18.97 -0.95
N ALA A 4 4.60 19.84 -1.80
CA ALA A 4 4.43 19.52 -3.22
C ALA A 4 5.80 19.40 -3.93
N GLU A 5 6.78 20.20 -3.50
CA GLU A 5 8.14 20.13 -4.01
C GLU A 5 8.85 18.84 -3.56
N LEU A 6 8.73 18.47 -2.29
CA LEU A 6 9.27 17.21 -1.78
C LEU A 6 8.69 16.01 -2.54
N ARG A 7 7.36 15.97 -2.70
CA ARG A 7 6.69 14.91 -3.47
C ARG A 7 7.19 14.85 -4.92
N ARG A 8 7.32 16.00 -5.57
CA ARG A 8 7.84 16.09 -6.94
C ARG A 8 9.27 15.55 -7.03
N ASN A 9 10.13 15.90 -6.07
CA ASN A 9 11.51 15.44 -6.04
C ASN A 9 11.60 13.94 -5.83
N GLU A 10 10.79 13.35 -4.95
CA GLU A 10 10.74 11.89 -4.76
C GLU A 10 10.18 11.17 -5.99
N LEU A 11 9.15 11.71 -6.63
CA LEU A 11 8.65 11.20 -7.91
C LEU A 11 9.73 11.22 -9.00
N GLN A 12 10.52 12.29 -9.10
CA GLN A 12 11.62 12.37 -10.07
C GLN A 12 12.74 11.36 -9.76
N LYS A 13 13.08 11.16 -8.49
CA LYS A 13 14.04 10.12 -8.08
C LYS A 13 13.54 8.74 -8.47
N TYR A 14 12.27 8.45 -8.18
CA TYR A 14 11.64 7.19 -8.52
C TYR A 14 11.60 6.95 -10.03
N GLN A 15 11.25 7.96 -10.84
CA GLN A 15 11.26 7.85 -12.29
C GLN A 15 12.65 7.55 -12.85
N LYS A 16 13.71 8.21 -12.31
CA LYS A 16 15.09 7.93 -12.68
C LYS A 16 15.49 6.50 -12.31
N TRP A 17 15.16 6.06 -11.10
CA TRP A 17 15.41 4.71 -10.65
C TRP A 17 14.69 3.69 -11.53
N TYR A 18 13.40 3.91 -11.83
CA TYR A 18 12.59 3.04 -12.69
C TYR A 18 13.17 2.87 -14.10
N GLN A 19 13.79 3.91 -14.65
CA GLN A 19 14.49 3.85 -15.95
C GLN A 19 15.77 3.01 -15.92
N GLN A 20 16.34 2.75 -14.75
CA GLN A 20 17.56 1.97 -14.58
C GLN A 20 17.28 0.49 -14.26
N ILE A 21 16.01 0.12 -14.10
CA ILE A 21 15.62 -1.25 -13.76
C ILE A 21 15.95 -2.20 -14.90
N ASP A 22 16.48 -3.38 -14.55
CA ASP A 22 16.66 -4.45 -15.50
C ASP A 22 15.30 -4.95 -16.00
N TYR A 23 15.15 -5.05 -17.31
CA TYR A 23 13.89 -5.38 -17.98
C TYR A 23 13.28 -6.71 -17.48
N ARG A 24 14.09 -7.67 -17.05
CA ARG A 24 13.64 -8.96 -16.51
C ARG A 24 12.67 -8.80 -15.33
N HIS A 25 12.84 -7.74 -14.51
CA HIS A 25 11.98 -7.49 -13.37
C HIS A 25 10.65 -6.86 -13.77
N LEU A 26 10.58 -6.14 -14.90
CA LEU A 26 9.34 -5.53 -15.37
C LEU A 26 8.29 -6.56 -15.81
N GLU A 27 8.71 -7.76 -16.17
CA GLU A 27 7.83 -8.89 -16.52
C GLU A 27 7.47 -9.77 -15.30
N ASP A 28 8.03 -9.49 -14.12
CA ASP A 28 7.75 -10.20 -12.89
C ASP A 28 6.47 -9.66 -12.22
N ALA A 29 5.52 -10.56 -11.95
CA ALA A 29 4.26 -10.23 -11.29
C ALA A 29 4.45 -9.74 -9.83
N ASP A 30 5.46 -10.26 -9.15
CA ASP A 30 5.79 -9.88 -7.76
C ASP A 30 6.37 -8.46 -7.73
N PHE A 31 7.28 -8.17 -8.65
CA PHE A 31 7.79 -6.82 -8.86
C PHE A 31 6.67 -5.83 -9.20
N SER A 32 5.76 -6.19 -10.12
CA SER A 32 4.62 -5.34 -10.49
C SER A 32 3.76 -4.96 -9.29
N THR A 33 3.54 -5.90 -8.36
CA THR A 33 2.76 -5.66 -7.14
C THR A 33 3.49 -4.71 -6.18
N LYS A 34 4.78 -4.91 -5.97
CA LYS A 34 5.64 -4.04 -5.15
C LYS A 34 5.75 -2.63 -5.75
N ASN A 35 5.91 -2.57 -7.07
CA ASN A 35 5.97 -1.33 -7.83
C ASN A 35 4.68 -0.50 -7.67
N GLN A 36 3.51 -1.13 -7.76
CA GLN A 36 2.24 -0.44 -7.54
C GLN A 36 2.14 0.11 -6.11
N SER A 37 2.57 -0.66 -5.12
CA SER A 37 2.60 -0.21 -3.71
C SER A 37 3.53 0.99 -3.50
N ALA A 38 4.69 1.02 -4.18
CA ALA A 38 5.61 2.15 -4.14
C ALA A 38 5.04 3.41 -4.82
N ILE A 39 4.34 3.24 -5.94
CA ILE A 39 3.63 4.34 -6.63
C ILE A 39 2.52 4.90 -5.74
N ASP A 40 1.74 4.05 -5.09
CA ASP A 40 0.69 4.45 -4.16
C ASP A 40 1.26 5.22 -2.96
N ALA A 41 2.43 4.82 -2.46
CA ALA A 41 3.16 5.55 -1.41
C ALA A 41 3.58 6.97 -1.84
N LEU A 42 3.93 7.17 -3.10
CA LEU A 42 4.30 8.47 -3.66
C LEU A 42 3.08 9.33 -4.04
N GLY A 43 2.03 8.68 -4.55
CA GLY A 43 0.88 9.34 -5.19
C GLY A 43 -0.29 9.64 -4.28
N GLY A 44 -0.50 8.85 -3.22
CA GLY A 44 -1.69 8.86 -2.39
C GLY A 44 -1.57 9.67 -1.09
N TYR A 45 -2.72 9.78 -0.41
CA TYR A 45 -2.78 10.29 0.97
C TYR A 45 -2.13 9.33 1.97
N ASP A 46 -1.98 8.06 1.60
CA ASP A 46 -1.51 6.97 2.48
C ASP A 46 0.02 6.76 2.47
N GLY A 47 0.79 7.64 1.83
CA GLY A 47 2.25 7.55 1.78
C GLY A 47 2.96 8.67 2.52
N PHE A 48 3.97 9.22 1.89
CA PHE A 48 4.79 10.31 2.44
C PHE A 48 3.99 11.54 2.86
N TYR A 49 3.00 11.93 2.06
CA TYR A 49 2.13 13.07 2.38
C TYR A 49 1.31 12.80 3.64
N GLY A 50 0.70 11.61 3.73
CA GLY A 50 -0.05 11.18 4.91
C GLY A 50 0.81 11.12 6.16
N THR A 51 2.03 10.58 6.07
CA THR A 51 2.99 10.54 7.17
C THR A 51 3.26 11.95 7.72
N TYR A 52 3.54 12.91 6.83
CA TYR A 52 3.82 14.28 7.24
C TYR A 52 2.61 14.96 7.88
N MET A 53 1.42 14.85 7.28
CA MET A 53 0.19 15.44 7.84
C MET A 53 -0.17 14.81 9.19
N THR A 54 -0.02 13.52 9.31
CA THR A 54 -0.28 12.79 10.56
C THR A 54 0.70 13.19 11.67
N LEU A 55 1.97 13.45 11.36
CA LEU A 55 2.95 13.96 12.33
C LEU A 55 2.57 15.36 12.84
N ILE A 56 2.14 16.26 11.95
CA ILE A 56 1.66 17.59 12.36
C ILE A 56 0.42 17.47 13.23
N ASP A 57 -0.53 16.64 12.87
CA ASP A 57 -1.75 16.43 13.64
C ASP A 57 -1.46 15.80 15.01
N MET A 58 -0.56 14.82 15.06
CA MET A 58 -0.05 14.27 16.33
C MET A 58 0.57 15.35 17.23
N GLY A 59 1.38 16.25 16.66
CA GLY A 59 1.96 17.37 17.37
C GLY A 59 0.90 18.31 17.95
N LYS A 60 -0.13 18.64 17.17
CA LYS A 60 -1.27 19.47 17.65
C LYS A 60 -2.02 18.81 18.80
N TYR A 61 -2.39 17.54 18.67
CA TYR A 61 -3.14 16.84 19.70
C TYR A 61 -2.34 16.58 20.97
N THR A 62 -1.04 16.28 20.85
CA THR A 62 -0.16 16.16 22.02
C THR A 62 0.01 17.50 22.75
N ALA A 63 0.19 18.60 22.02
CA ALA A 63 0.24 19.94 22.62
C ALA A 63 -1.09 20.30 23.31
N ALA A 64 -2.23 20.04 22.66
CA ALA A 64 -3.55 20.26 23.24
C ALA A 64 -3.78 19.42 24.51
N SER A 65 -3.35 18.15 24.53
CA SER A 65 -3.49 17.30 25.73
C SER A 65 -2.65 17.80 26.89
N ILE A 66 -1.43 18.30 26.65
CA ILE A 66 -0.58 18.91 27.68
C ILE A 66 -1.24 20.18 28.23
N LEU A 67 -1.70 21.08 27.37
CA LEU A 67 -2.35 22.33 27.78
C LEU A 67 -3.61 22.08 28.62
N CYS A 68 -4.46 21.13 28.20
CA CYS A 68 -5.68 20.78 28.95
C CYS A 68 -5.40 20.05 30.26
N SER A 69 -4.26 19.38 30.39
CA SER A 69 -3.89 18.65 31.63
C SER A 69 -3.44 19.58 32.75
N ILE A 70 -2.87 20.75 32.45
CA ILE A 70 -2.29 21.66 33.49
C ILE A 70 -3.34 22.12 34.52
N PRO A 71 -4.50 22.66 34.16
CA PRO A 71 -5.51 23.03 35.14
C PRO A 71 -6.10 21.84 35.89
N LEU A 72 -6.27 20.68 35.23
CA LEU A 72 -6.78 19.46 35.85
C LEU A 72 -5.81 18.87 36.86
N LEU A 73 -4.49 18.99 36.62
CA LEU A 73 -3.46 18.58 37.58
C LEU A 73 -3.53 19.38 38.91
N ARG A 74 -3.86 20.66 38.81
CA ARG A 74 -4.00 21.52 40.00
C ARG A 74 -5.28 21.22 40.79
N PHE A 75 -6.30 20.72 40.13
CA PHE A 75 -7.60 20.43 40.71
C PHE A 75 -7.68 19.00 41.27
N HIS A 76 -7.53 18.00 40.43
CA HIS A 76 -7.70 16.60 40.84
C HIS A 76 -6.94 15.64 39.95
N ILE A 77 -5.80 15.14 40.42
CA ILE A 77 -4.94 14.23 39.63
C ILE A 77 -5.64 12.94 39.19
N GLY A 78 -6.65 12.48 39.96
CA GLY A 78 -7.43 11.28 39.65
C GLY A 78 -8.14 11.33 38.29
N ILE A 79 -8.59 12.53 37.85
CA ILE A 79 -9.23 12.69 36.55
C ILE A 79 -8.23 12.36 35.44
N ILE A 80 -7.00 12.84 35.54
CA ILE A 80 -5.94 12.57 34.56
C ILE A 80 -5.58 11.09 34.55
N CYS A 81 -5.45 10.47 35.72
CA CYS A 81 -5.18 9.03 35.82
C CYS A 81 -6.25 8.19 35.13
N ILE A 82 -7.54 8.54 35.32
CA ILE A 82 -8.66 7.87 34.64
C ILE A 82 -8.59 8.07 33.14
N CYS A 83 -8.28 9.28 32.65
CA CYS A 83 -8.12 9.56 31.21
C CYS A 83 -6.99 8.73 30.62
N LEU A 84 -5.80 8.73 31.23
CA LEU A 84 -4.64 7.98 30.74
C LEU A 84 -4.87 6.46 30.75
N LEU A 85 -5.51 5.93 31.81
CA LEU A 85 -5.87 4.52 31.90
C LEU A 85 -6.85 4.14 30.77
N SER A 86 -7.87 4.96 30.54
CA SER A 86 -8.86 4.75 29.50
C SER A 86 -8.18 4.71 28.11
N VAL A 87 -7.31 5.69 27.80
CA VAL A 87 -6.58 5.73 26.52
C VAL A 87 -5.66 4.51 26.35
N TYR A 88 -5.00 4.07 27.42
CA TYR A 88 -4.18 2.86 27.37
C TYR A 88 -5.01 1.61 27.06
N LEU A 89 -6.18 1.45 27.68
CA LEU A 89 -7.08 0.32 27.43
C LEU A 89 -7.67 0.37 26.01
N SER A 90 -8.13 1.54 25.57
CA SER A 90 -8.62 1.79 24.20
C SER A 90 -7.52 1.48 23.19
N GLY A 91 -6.28 1.88 23.44
CA GLY A 91 -5.14 1.55 22.59
C GLY A 91 -4.91 0.05 22.42
N LYS A 92 -5.08 -0.75 23.49
CA LYS A 92 -5.01 -2.21 23.40
C LYS A 92 -6.15 -2.82 22.58
N LEU A 93 -7.37 -2.29 22.70
CA LEU A 93 -8.51 -2.73 21.90
C LEU A 93 -8.32 -2.39 20.43
N ASN A 94 -7.89 -1.17 20.12
CA ASN A 94 -7.60 -0.72 18.77
C ASN A 94 -6.46 -1.54 18.12
N ALA A 95 -5.42 -1.90 18.88
CA ALA A 95 -4.36 -2.79 18.40
C ALA A 95 -4.89 -4.20 18.04
N ARG A 96 -5.87 -4.74 18.79
CA ARG A 96 -6.53 -6.01 18.46
C ARG A 96 -7.37 -5.89 17.18
N ILE A 97 -8.06 -4.76 17.00
CA ILE A 97 -8.82 -4.47 15.76
C ILE A 97 -7.86 -4.41 14.58
N ALA A 98 -6.75 -3.68 14.70
CA ALA A 98 -5.74 -3.55 13.66
C ALA A 98 -5.17 -4.91 13.23
N LYS A 99 -4.77 -5.77 14.18
CA LYS A 99 -4.31 -7.13 13.90
C LYS A 99 -5.37 -8.00 13.21
N CYS A 100 -6.65 -7.84 13.55
CA CYS A 100 -7.73 -8.56 12.89
C CYS A 100 -7.88 -8.14 11.42
N ILE A 101 -7.74 -6.86 11.13
CA ILE A 101 -7.79 -6.30 9.77
C ILE A 101 -6.56 -6.79 8.98
N GLU A 102 -5.37 -6.63 9.53
CA GLU A 102 -4.10 -7.05 8.93
C GLU A 102 -4.10 -8.54 8.53
N LYS A 103 -4.53 -9.41 9.44
CA LYS A 103 -4.62 -10.85 9.17
C LYS A 103 -5.58 -11.18 8.01
N ASN A 104 -6.59 -10.37 7.79
CA ASN A 104 -7.58 -10.58 6.72
C ASN A 104 -7.16 -9.93 5.39
N GLU A 105 -6.16 -9.04 5.40
CA GLU A 105 -5.78 -8.25 4.22
C GLU A 105 -5.39 -9.08 3.00
N PRO A 106 -4.60 -10.18 3.11
CA PRO A 106 -4.27 -11.02 1.96
C PRO A 106 -5.50 -11.64 1.30
N VAL A 107 -6.47 -12.09 2.12
CA VAL A 107 -7.73 -12.68 1.62
C VAL A 107 -8.57 -11.60 0.94
N ARG A 108 -8.68 -10.42 1.56
CA ARG A 108 -9.37 -9.26 1.00
C ARG A 108 -8.79 -8.83 -0.32
N ALA A 109 -7.46 -8.71 -0.41
CA ALA A 109 -6.75 -8.31 -1.62
C ALA A 109 -6.99 -9.31 -2.77
N LYS A 110 -6.91 -10.61 -2.49
CA LYS A 110 -7.19 -11.68 -3.47
C LYS A 110 -8.62 -11.59 -4.00
N LEU A 111 -9.61 -11.49 -3.10
CA LEU A 111 -11.03 -11.41 -3.48
C LEU A 111 -11.33 -10.13 -4.24
N ASN A 112 -10.75 -9.01 -3.83
CA ASN A 112 -10.89 -7.74 -4.53
C ASN A 112 -10.29 -7.80 -5.94
N LYS A 113 -9.11 -8.40 -6.10
CA LYS A 113 -8.47 -8.61 -7.42
C LYS A 113 -9.38 -9.44 -8.34
N GLN A 114 -9.96 -10.53 -7.84
CA GLN A 114 -10.88 -11.37 -8.62
C GLN A 114 -12.14 -10.61 -9.03
N LYS A 115 -12.76 -9.86 -8.10
CA LYS A 115 -13.92 -9.02 -8.39
C LYS A 115 -13.60 -7.95 -9.43
N SER A 116 -12.49 -7.24 -9.27
CA SER A 116 -12.05 -6.17 -10.16
C SER A 116 -11.70 -6.68 -11.57
N TYR A 117 -11.20 -7.91 -11.68
CA TYR A 117 -10.94 -8.54 -12.97
C TYR A 117 -12.23 -8.68 -13.81
N PHE A 118 -13.29 -9.24 -13.23
CA PHE A 118 -14.55 -9.38 -13.93
C PHE A 118 -15.23 -8.04 -14.22
N SER A 119 -15.11 -7.09 -13.31
CA SER A 119 -15.57 -5.71 -13.53
C SER A 119 -14.80 -5.06 -14.67
N GLY A 120 -13.46 -5.20 -14.71
CA GLY A 120 -12.59 -4.62 -15.73
C GLY A 120 -12.93 -5.10 -17.12
N ILE A 121 -13.16 -6.41 -17.31
CA ILE A 121 -13.59 -6.96 -18.61
C ILE A 121 -14.89 -6.30 -19.10
N GLY A 122 -15.83 -6.00 -18.20
CA GLY A 122 -17.09 -5.36 -18.55
C GLY A 122 -16.96 -3.91 -19.01
N TYR A 123 -15.91 -3.20 -18.60
CA TYR A 123 -15.67 -1.79 -18.97
C TYR A 123 -14.63 -1.61 -20.06
N ASP A 124 -13.81 -2.62 -20.35
CA ASP A 124 -12.78 -2.55 -21.37
C ASP A 124 -13.36 -2.85 -22.76
N PHE A 125 -13.37 -1.82 -23.61
CA PHE A 125 -13.88 -1.92 -25.00
C PHE A 125 -13.16 -2.98 -25.84
N SER A 126 -11.94 -3.36 -25.50
CA SER A 126 -11.19 -4.39 -26.23
C SER A 126 -11.90 -5.75 -26.22
N TYR A 127 -12.62 -6.06 -25.13
CA TYR A 127 -13.42 -7.28 -24.99
C TYR A 127 -14.84 -7.15 -25.55
N GLY A 128 -15.29 -5.95 -25.90
CA GLY A 128 -16.68 -5.68 -26.29
C GLY A 128 -17.16 -6.48 -27.50
N LYS A 129 -16.26 -6.79 -28.45
CA LYS A 129 -16.54 -7.64 -29.61
C LYS A 129 -16.77 -9.09 -29.19
N ASP A 130 -15.87 -9.65 -28.40
CA ASP A 130 -15.92 -11.04 -27.95
C ASP A 130 -17.12 -11.31 -27.05
N ILE A 131 -17.42 -10.37 -26.14
CA ILE A 131 -18.61 -10.44 -25.28
C ILE A 131 -19.89 -10.55 -26.09
N ARG A 132 -20.00 -9.79 -27.18
CA ARG A 132 -21.18 -9.82 -28.06
C ARG A 132 -21.25 -11.07 -28.93
N ILE A 133 -20.13 -11.45 -29.55
CA ILE A 133 -20.08 -12.63 -30.47
C ILE A 133 -20.37 -13.92 -29.70
N PHE A 134 -19.81 -14.07 -28.51
CA PHE A 134 -19.95 -15.29 -27.70
C PHE A 134 -21.05 -15.20 -26.65
N ALA A 135 -21.86 -14.12 -26.65
CA ALA A 135 -22.95 -13.89 -25.69
C ALA A 135 -22.53 -14.06 -24.19
N LEU A 136 -21.32 -13.55 -23.83
CA LEU A 136 -20.71 -13.77 -22.51
C LEU A 136 -21.29 -12.88 -21.40
N SER A 137 -22.21 -11.97 -21.69
CA SER A 137 -22.70 -10.96 -20.76
C SER A 137 -23.27 -11.55 -19.46
N GLU A 138 -24.14 -12.57 -19.56
CA GLU A 138 -24.75 -13.19 -18.37
C GLU A 138 -23.71 -13.97 -17.56
N MET A 139 -22.83 -14.72 -18.23
CA MET A 139 -21.74 -15.45 -17.55
C MET A 139 -20.82 -14.49 -16.76
N LEU A 140 -20.42 -13.36 -17.37
CA LEU A 140 -19.55 -12.36 -16.71
C LEU A 140 -20.27 -11.71 -15.53
N LYS A 141 -21.54 -11.38 -15.68
CA LYS A 141 -22.40 -10.85 -14.62
C LYS A 141 -22.49 -11.83 -13.43
N ASP A 142 -22.78 -13.10 -13.71
CA ASP A 142 -22.89 -14.12 -12.66
C ASP A 142 -21.56 -14.33 -11.91
N LYS A 143 -20.45 -14.35 -12.64
CA LYS A 143 -19.11 -14.41 -12.05
C LYS A 143 -18.79 -13.18 -11.20
N PHE A 144 -19.11 -11.98 -11.68
CA PHE A 144 -18.93 -10.75 -10.92
C PHE A 144 -19.78 -10.74 -9.66
N VAL A 145 -21.07 -11.09 -9.74
CA VAL A 145 -21.98 -11.15 -8.61
C VAL A 145 -21.47 -12.16 -7.57
N SER A 146 -21.15 -13.39 -7.99
CA SER A 146 -20.61 -14.44 -7.13
C SER A 146 -19.35 -13.97 -6.38
N LYS A 147 -18.39 -13.34 -7.09
CA LYS A 147 -17.16 -12.83 -6.47
C LYS A 147 -17.39 -11.62 -5.59
N SER A 148 -18.36 -10.78 -5.93
CA SER A 148 -18.78 -9.66 -5.09
C SER A 148 -19.42 -10.13 -3.78
N GLU A 149 -20.27 -11.15 -3.82
CA GLU A 149 -20.87 -11.73 -2.62
C GLU A 149 -19.82 -12.40 -1.72
N GLU A 150 -18.83 -13.11 -2.30
CA GLU A 150 -17.73 -13.71 -1.54
C GLU A 150 -16.90 -12.63 -0.83
N TYR A 151 -16.60 -11.53 -1.54
CA TYR A 151 -15.93 -10.36 -0.96
C TYR A 151 -16.76 -9.75 0.19
N VAL A 152 -18.05 -9.53 -0.02
CA VAL A 152 -18.95 -8.95 1.01
C VAL A 152 -19.06 -9.87 2.23
N ARG A 153 -19.20 -11.18 2.05
CA ARG A 153 -19.23 -12.15 3.17
C ARG A 153 -17.94 -12.10 3.99
N ASN A 154 -16.78 -12.03 3.32
CA ASN A 154 -15.50 -11.87 3.99
C ASN A 154 -15.47 -10.57 4.80
N GLN A 155 -15.86 -9.43 4.21
CA GLN A 155 -15.88 -8.15 4.89
C GLN A 155 -16.87 -8.12 6.08
N GLN A 156 -18.03 -8.74 5.95
CA GLN A 156 -19.00 -8.85 7.05
C GLN A 156 -18.42 -9.57 8.26
N SER A 157 -17.62 -10.61 8.08
CA SER A 157 -17.00 -11.36 9.17
C SER A 157 -16.01 -10.49 9.96
N VAL A 158 -15.20 -9.70 9.27
CA VAL A 158 -14.27 -8.74 9.87
C VAL A 158 -15.02 -7.60 10.55
N PHE A 159 -16.07 -7.08 9.89
CA PHE A 159 -16.88 -5.99 10.40
C PHE A 159 -17.60 -6.38 11.71
N ARG A 160 -18.13 -7.61 11.83
CA ARG A 160 -18.74 -8.10 13.08
C ARG A 160 -17.74 -8.08 14.23
N ARG A 161 -16.51 -8.54 14.02
CA ARG A 161 -15.44 -8.50 15.05
C ARG A 161 -15.05 -7.07 15.41
N LYS A 162 -14.87 -6.21 14.40
CA LYS A 162 -14.58 -4.79 14.59
C LYS A 162 -15.69 -4.10 15.41
N ARG A 163 -16.94 -4.35 15.08
CA ARG A 163 -18.11 -3.80 15.79
C ARG A 163 -18.13 -4.22 17.25
N ASN A 164 -17.91 -5.51 17.56
CA ASN A 164 -17.95 -6.00 18.93
C ASN A 164 -16.81 -5.40 19.79
N LEU A 165 -15.60 -5.31 19.25
CA LEU A 165 -14.48 -4.66 19.92
C LEU A 165 -14.68 -3.13 20.03
N GLY A 166 -15.28 -2.50 19.01
CA GLY A 166 -15.65 -1.09 19.03
C GLY A 166 -16.71 -0.81 20.12
N PHE A 167 -17.71 -1.66 20.27
CA PHE A 167 -18.71 -1.52 21.34
C PHE A 167 -18.05 -1.54 22.73
N LEU A 168 -17.07 -2.42 22.96
CA LEU A 168 -16.31 -2.45 24.22
C LEU A 168 -15.54 -1.14 24.43
N ASN A 169 -15.00 -0.55 23.36
CA ASN A 169 -14.31 0.74 23.43
C ASN A 169 -15.26 1.87 23.81
N GLU A 170 -16.44 1.93 23.21
CA GLU A 170 -17.46 2.93 23.56
C GLU A 170 -17.95 2.78 25.01
N LEU A 171 -18.06 1.54 25.49
CA LEU A 171 -18.41 1.27 26.89
C LEU A 171 -17.33 1.80 27.84
N LEU A 172 -16.03 1.63 27.52
CA LEU A 172 -14.95 2.22 28.29
C LEU A 172 -15.03 3.75 28.32
N VAL A 173 -15.35 4.38 27.20
CA VAL A 173 -15.55 5.83 27.10
C VAL A 173 -16.69 6.30 28.01
N CYS A 174 -17.82 5.58 28.00
CA CYS A 174 -18.96 5.87 28.87
C CYS A 174 -18.59 5.74 30.36
N ILE A 175 -17.89 4.67 30.74
CA ILE A 175 -17.44 4.46 32.15
C ILE A 175 -16.49 5.58 32.55
N ARG A 176 -15.55 5.97 31.70
CA ARG A 176 -14.62 7.09 31.94
C ARG A 176 -15.39 8.38 32.23
N ASN A 177 -16.32 8.74 31.33
CA ASN A 177 -17.08 9.99 31.47
C ASN A 177 -17.97 9.99 32.72
N LEU A 178 -18.58 8.86 33.04
CA LEU A 178 -19.34 8.70 34.26
C LEU A 178 -18.48 8.88 35.50
N ALA A 179 -17.28 8.27 35.53
CA ALA A 179 -16.35 8.42 36.65
C ALA A 179 -15.91 9.87 36.85
N ILE A 180 -15.64 10.61 35.77
CA ILE A 180 -15.31 12.04 35.83
C ILE A 180 -16.49 12.85 36.41
N CYS A 181 -17.69 12.60 35.92
CA CYS A 181 -18.91 13.27 36.44
C CYS A 181 -19.12 13.00 37.93
N LEU A 182 -18.90 11.76 38.39
CA LEU A 182 -19.03 11.40 39.81
C LEU A 182 -17.99 12.11 40.69
N ILE A 183 -16.74 12.22 40.24
CA ILE A 183 -15.70 12.96 40.97
C ILE A 183 -16.10 14.43 41.07
N LEU A 184 -16.51 15.08 39.99
CA LEU A 184 -16.88 16.48 39.99
C LEU A 184 -18.13 16.73 40.86
N ALA A 185 -19.14 15.83 40.83
CA ALA A 185 -20.31 15.90 41.64
C ALA A 185 -19.98 15.77 43.16
N PHE A 186 -19.05 14.89 43.51
CA PHE A 186 -18.56 14.71 44.86
C PHE A 186 -17.84 15.96 45.38
N GLU A 187 -16.95 16.56 44.58
CA GLU A 187 -16.25 17.80 44.92
C GLU A 187 -17.22 19.00 45.06
N TYR A 188 -18.26 19.07 44.23
CA TYR A 188 -19.30 20.06 44.35
C TYR A 188 -20.14 19.87 45.63
N TYR A 189 -20.51 18.63 45.96
CA TYR A 189 -21.25 18.30 47.17
C TYR A 189 -20.49 18.68 48.45
N ASN A 190 -19.16 18.49 48.46
CA ASN A 190 -18.27 18.88 49.57
C ASN A 190 -18.03 20.40 49.63
N GLY A 191 -18.56 21.19 48.72
CA GLY A 191 -18.37 22.64 48.68
C GLY A 191 -16.97 23.08 48.22
N ASN A 192 -16.15 22.18 47.67
CA ASN A 192 -14.79 22.50 47.18
C ASN A 192 -14.78 23.27 45.88
N ILE A 193 -15.84 23.15 45.08
CA ILE A 193 -16.03 23.83 43.80
C ILE A 193 -17.44 24.34 43.64
N ASP A 194 -17.63 25.41 42.87
CA ASP A 194 -18.93 25.92 42.46
C ASP A 194 -19.43 25.33 41.14
N LEU A 195 -20.69 25.60 40.77
CA LEU A 195 -21.29 25.08 39.53
C LEU A 195 -20.57 25.55 38.28
N SER A 196 -19.98 26.76 38.32
CA SER A 196 -19.23 27.28 37.18
C SER A 196 -17.92 26.53 36.98
N GLN A 197 -17.25 26.16 38.09
CA GLN A 197 -16.06 25.32 38.07
C GLN A 197 -16.35 23.89 37.65
N VAL A 198 -17.48 23.31 38.00
CA VAL A 198 -17.91 21.98 37.51
C VAL A 198 -18.00 21.99 35.99
N THR A 199 -18.68 22.99 35.41
CA THR A 199 -18.79 23.10 33.94
C THR A 199 -17.46 23.31 33.25
N LEU A 200 -16.58 24.12 33.86
CA LEU A 200 -15.23 24.37 33.37
C LEU A 200 -14.39 23.08 33.33
N TYR A 201 -14.32 22.36 34.45
CA TYR A 201 -13.53 21.12 34.56
C TYR A 201 -14.10 20.00 33.70
N LEU A 202 -15.41 19.92 33.55
CA LEU A 202 -16.06 18.97 32.64
C LEU A 202 -15.66 19.25 31.17
N GLY A 203 -15.69 20.53 30.77
CA GLY A 203 -15.24 20.94 29.45
C GLY A 203 -13.76 20.65 29.19
N MET A 204 -12.89 20.93 30.19
CA MET A 204 -11.46 20.63 30.11
C MET A 204 -11.19 19.12 30.03
N ALA A 205 -11.90 18.31 30.82
CA ALA A 205 -11.79 16.85 30.78
C ALA A 205 -12.24 16.29 29.43
N ALA A 206 -13.34 16.82 28.86
CA ALA A 206 -13.81 16.45 27.54
C ALA A 206 -12.77 16.82 26.44
N ALA A 207 -12.20 18.01 26.48
CA ALA A 207 -11.15 18.44 25.57
C ALA A 207 -9.87 17.59 25.69
N LEU A 208 -9.44 17.27 26.92
CA LEU A 208 -8.33 16.36 27.17
C LEU A 208 -8.56 14.99 26.57
N ASN A 209 -9.74 14.41 26.80
CA ASN A 209 -10.10 13.12 26.28
C ASN A 209 -10.10 13.11 24.74
N GLN A 210 -10.69 14.13 24.11
CA GLN A 210 -10.70 14.26 22.66
C GLN A 210 -9.27 14.36 22.09
N ALA A 211 -8.41 15.15 22.74
CA ALA A 211 -7.02 15.29 22.31
C ALA A 211 -6.24 13.97 22.44
N LEU A 212 -6.40 13.24 23.54
CA LEU A 212 -5.74 11.96 23.78
C LEU A 212 -6.22 10.87 22.82
N ASP A 213 -7.55 10.76 22.60
CA ASP A 213 -8.15 9.81 21.69
C ASP A 213 -7.69 10.09 20.24
N SER A 214 -7.71 11.37 19.82
CA SER A 214 -7.21 11.79 18.51
C SER A 214 -5.71 11.52 18.33
N ALA A 215 -4.88 11.75 19.35
CA ALA A 215 -3.45 11.44 19.31
C ALA A 215 -3.20 9.93 19.15
N SER A 216 -4.01 9.10 19.84
CA SER A 216 -3.95 7.64 19.72
C SER A 216 -4.33 7.15 18.33
N ASP A 217 -5.39 7.71 17.73
CA ASP A 217 -5.81 7.37 16.38
C ASP A 217 -4.76 7.77 15.35
N LYS A 218 -4.18 8.96 15.49
CA LYS A 218 -3.09 9.42 14.62
C LYS A 218 -1.83 8.56 14.72
N ARG A 219 -1.54 7.99 15.88
CA ARG A 219 -0.46 7.01 16.03
C ARG A 219 -0.69 5.75 15.17
N VAL A 220 -1.91 5.22 15.15
CA VAL A 220 -2.26 4.05 14.32
C VAL A 220 -2.16 4.40 12.84
N GLU A 221 -2.64 5.58 12.46
CA GLU A 221 -2.55 6.11 11.10
C GLU A 221 -1.09 6.28 10.64
N LEU A 222 -0.22 6.82 11.52
CA LEU A 222 1.20 6.98 11.26
C LEU A 222 1.89 5.63 10.98
N ILE A 223 1.59 4.60 11.77
CA ILE A 223 2.15 3.25 11.54
C ILE A 223 1.71 2.73 10.17
N ARG A 224 0.44 2.93 9.79
CA ARG A 224 -0.05 2.54 8.46
C ARG A 224 0.70 3.25 7.34
N HIS A 225 0.86 4.57 7.44
CA HIS A 225 1.61 5.35 6.44
C HIS A 225 3.09 4.96 6.38
N ALA A 226 3.70 4.62 7.51
CA ALA A 226 5.07 4.13 7.56
C ALA A 226 5.24 2.81 6.81
N VAL A 227 4.28 1.88 6.93
CA VAL A 227 4.28 0.62 6.18
C VAL A 227 4.18 0.87 4.67
N TYR A 228 3.30 1.79 4.23
CA TYR A 228 3.23 2.15 2.81
C TYR A 228 4.55 2.77 2.30
N SER A 229 5.14 3.65 3.11
CA SER A 229 6.41 4.29 2.75
C SER A 229 7.58 3.30 2.74
N SER A 230 7.58 2.25 3.59
CA SER A 230 8.64 1.23 3.59
C SER A 230 8.70 0.48 2.27
N HIS A 231 7.56 0.17 1.64
CA HIS A 231 7.55 -0.50 0.33
C HIS A 231 8.31 0.28 -0.76
N TYR A 232 8.25 1.61 -0.70
CA TYR A 232 9.05 2.45 -1.60
C TYR A 232 10.54 2.29 -1.35
N PHE A 233 10.99 2.37 -0.08
CA PHE A 233 12.40 2.23 0.27
C PHE A 233 12.91 0.81 0.03
N ASP A 234 12.14 -0.21 0.40
CA ASP A 234 12.49 -1.62 0.17
C ASP A 234 12.75 -1.90 -1.32
N LEU A 235 11.97 -1.22 -2.19
CA LEU A 235 12.11 -1.40 -3.62
C LEU A 235 13.28 -0.57 -4.19
N THR A 236 13.41 0.71 -3.78
CA THR A 236 14.40 1.64 -4.35
C THR A 236 15.81 1.45 -3.80
N ASP A 237 15.95 0.94 -2.58
CA ASP A 237 17.23 0.68 -1.94
C ASP A 237 17.84 -0.66 -2.39
N ASP A 238 17.02 -1.56 -2.93
CA ASP A 238 17.49 -2.84 -3.46
C ASP A 238 18.13 -2.66 -4.84
N LYS A 239 19.46 -2.61 -4.83
CA LYS A 239 20.28 -2.49 -6.05
C LYS A 239 20.19 -3.70 -6.98
N SER A 240 19.61 -4.82 -6.54
CA SER A 240 19.43 -6.01 -7.37
C SER A 240 18.49 -5.76 -8.55
N TYR A 241 17.61 -4.78 -8.43
CA TYR A 241 16.72 -4.35 -9.51
C TYR A 241 17.41 -3.51 -10.59
N ILE A 242 18.55 -2.90 -10.29
CA ILE A 242 19.25 -2.02 -11.24
C ILE A 242 20.00 -2.85 -12.27
N SER A 243 19.86 -2.50 -13.52
CA SER A 243 20.62 -3.14 -14.61
C SER A 243 22.11 -2.89 -14.43
N GLN A 244 22.86 -3.95 -14.24
CA GLN A 244 24.35 -3.92 -14.17
C GLN A 244 25.01 -4.04 -15.56
N ARG A 245 24.20 -3.98 -16.63
CA ARG A 245 24.70 -4.17 -17.98
C ARG A 245 25.53 -2.98 -18.42
N THR A 246 26.83 -3.17 -18.47
CA THR A 246 27.79 -2.23 -19.07
C THR A 246 27.99 -2.63 -20.52
N GLY A 247 27.56 -1.81 -21.46
CA GLY A 247 27.80 -2.00 -22.88
C GLY A 247 28.90 -1.07 -23.36
N LYS A 248 29.77 -1.53 -24.24
CA LYS A 248 30.55 -0.64 -25.10
C LYS A 248 29.58 -0.02 -26.10
N GLY A 249 29.66 1.30 -26.31
CA GLY A 249 28.89 1.95 -27.36
C GLY A 249 29.17 1.30 -28.73
N LEU A 250 28.15 1.28 -29.59
CA LEU A 250 28.35 0.81 -30.97
C LEU A 250 29.49 1.62 -31.59
N PRO A 251 30.47 0.96 -32.25
CA PRO A 251 31.52 1.67 -33.01
C PRO A 251 30.86 2.61 -34.01
N GLY A 252 31.24 3.89 -34.02
CA GLY A 252 30.61 4.90 -34.85
C GLY A 252 30.55 4.48 -36.32
N GLY A 253 29.34 4.34 -36.86
CA GLY A 253 29.06 4.30 -38.29
C GLY A 253 29.06 2.94 -38.97
N HIS A 254 29.49 1.85 -38.37
CA HIS A 254 29.45 0.52 -39.00
C HIS A 254 28.59 -0.45 -38.16
N ILE A 255 27.45 -0.85 -38.73
CA ILE A 255 26.65 -1.98 -38.21
C ILE A 255 27.42 -3.25 -38.60
N GLY A 256 27.99 -3.94 -37.62
CA GLY A 256 28.65 -5.24 -37.82
C GLY A 256 27.63 -6.37 -38.10
N THR A 257 28.17 -7.54 -38.39
CA THR A 257 27.39 -8.78 -38.48
C THR A 257 26.87 -9.14 -37.07
N ILE A 258 25.60 -9.58 -36.97
CA ILE A 258 25.04 -10.10 -35.73
C ILE A 258 25.02 -11.62 -35.84
N GLN A 259 25.67 -12.29 -34.90
CA GLN A 259 25.78 -13.74 -34.89
C GLN A 259 25.20 -14.34 -33.61
N PHE A 260 24.32 -15.31 -33.75
CA PHE A 260 23.85 -16.17 -32.68
C PHE A 260 24.62 -17.48 -32.72
N SER A 261 25.38 -17.79 -31.64
CA SER A 261 26.19 -19.00 -31.51
C SER A 261 25.70 -19.83 -30.34
N ASP A 262 25.10 -20.97 -30.64
CA ASP A 262 24.56 -21.94 -29.65
C ASP A 262 23.66 -21.31 -28.58
N VAL A 263 22.86 -20.32 -29.01
CA VAL A 263 22.04 -19.51 -28.08
C VAL A 263 20.89 -20.32 -27.53
N SER A 264 20.88 -20.49 -26.23
CA SER A 264 19.77 -21.08 -25.47
C SER A 264 19.23 -20.06 -24.48
N PHE A 265 17.92 -20.03 -24.31
CA PHE A 265 17.26 -19.09 -23.41
C PHE A 265 16.05 -19.67 -22.71
N ARG A 266 15.96 -19.34 -21.41
CA ARG A 266 14.84 -19.63 -20.54
C ARG A 266 14.46 -18.40 -19.73
N TYR A 267 13.15 -18.07 -19.65
CA TYR A 267 12.69 -17.00 -18.77
C TYR A 267 12.90 -17.35 -17.30
N PRO A 268 13.20 -16.39 -16.40
CA PRO A 268 13.49 -16.65 -14.99
C PRO A 268 12.40 -17.46 -14.24
N ALA A 269 11.13 -17.25 -14.60
CA ALA A 269 9.98 -17.92 -13.98
C ALA A 269 9.52 -19.20 -14.74
N ALA A 270 10.24 -19.63 -15.77
CA ALA A 270 9.86 -20.79 -16.58
C ALA A 270 10.80 -21.96 -16.40
N ASP A 271 10.28 -23.18 -16.36
CA ASP A 271 11.07 -24.41 -16.24
C ASP A 271 11.62 -24.89 -17.59
N LYS A 272 11.03 -24.47 -18.70
CA LYS A 272 11.37 -24.93 -20.05
C LYS A 272 12.18 -23.90 -20.80
N LEU A 273 13.13 -24.37 -21.63
CA LEU A 273 13.81 -23.57 -22.64
C LEU A 273 12.81 -23.09 -23.67
N VAL A 274 12.88 -21.78 -24.00
CA VAL A 274 12.10 -21.17 -25.09
C VAL A 274 12.91 -21.16 -26.37
N LEU A 275 14.22 -21.01 -26.27
CA LEU A 275 15.18 -21.19 -27.36
C LEU A 275 16.20 -22.23 -26.93
N ASP A 276 16.52 -23.13 -27.83
CA ASP A 276 17.47 -24.22 -27.59
C ASP A 276 18.45 -24.31 -28.75
N ASN A 277 19.72 -24.01 -28.45
CA ASN A 277 20.85 -24.13 -29.36
C ASN A 277 20.66 -23.46 -30.73
N ILE A 278 20.19 -22.20 -30.74
CA ILE A 278 19.88 -21.45 -31.95
C ILE A 278 21.16 -20.85 -32.54
N ASN A 279 21.36 -21.11 -33.84
CA ASN A 279 22.49 -20.65 -34.62
C ASN A 279 22.03 -19.94 -35.89
N PHE A 280 22.37 -18.69 -36.08
CA PHE A 280 22.18 -17.95 -37.33
C PHE A 280 23.02 -16.65 -37.33
N GLU A 281 23.16 -16.08 -38.52
CA GLU A 281 23.92 -14.86 -38.77
C GLU A 281 23.09 -13.86 -39.56
N ILE A 282 23.20 -12.57 -39.23
CA ILE A 282 22.55 -11.44 -39.93
C ILE A 282 23.65 -10.51 -40.43
N LYS A 283 23.75 -10.34 -41.74
CA LYS A 283 24.76 -9.45 -42.36
C LYS A 283 24.28 -8.00 -42.33
N PRO A 284 25.22 -7.03 -42.39
CA PRO A 284 24.88 -5.62 -42.50
C PRO A 284 23.93 -5.34 -43.65
N GLY A 285 22.81 -4.64 -43.41
CA GLY A 285 21.81 -4.29 -44.42
C GLY A 285 20.85 -5.41 -44.81
N GLU A 286 21.03 -6.62 -44.27
CA GLU A 286 20.11 -7.73 -44.49
C GLU A 286 18.77 -7.51 -43.82
N LYS A 287 17.68 -7.89 -44.50
CA LYS A 287 16.31 -7.89 -43.95
C LYS A 287 15.88 -9.34 -43.76
N ILE A 288 15.61 -9.70 -42.51
CA ILE A 288 15.15 -11.04 -42.16
C ILE A 288 13.74 -10.99 -41.54
N ALA A 289 12.99 -12.06 -41.70
CA ALA A 289 11.69 -12.23 -41.07
C ALA A 289 11.65 -13.54 -40.28
N PHE A 290 11.28 -13.46 -39.00
CA PHE A 290 11.01 -14.65 -38.18
C PHE A 290 9.57 -15.08 -38.35
N VAL A 291 9.33 -16.26 -38.94
CA VAL A 291 8.02 -16.84 -39.11
C VAL A 291 7.87 -18.14 -38.34
N GLY A 292 6.69 -18.43 -37.85
CA GLY A 292 6.41 -19.63 -37.06
C GLY A 292 5.11 -19.50 -36.26
N ILE A 293 4.68 -20.60 -35.66
CA ILE A 293 3.50 -20.66 -34.80
C ILE A 293 3.62 -19.78 -33.57
N ASN A 294 2.51 -19.48 -32.91
CA ASN A 294 2.54 -18.74 -31.63
C ASN A 294 3.28 -19.57 -30.58
N GLY A 295 4.15 -18.91 -29.81
CA GLY A 295 5.00 -19.59 -28.82
C GLY A 295 6.33 -20.12 -29.36
N ALA A 296 6.65 -20.02 -30.66
CA ALA A 296 7.92 -20.50 -31.24
C ALA A 296 9.17 -19.67 -30.90
N GLY A 297 9.10 -18.74 -29.95
CA GLY A 297 10.26 -17.95 -29.50
C GLY A 297 10.61 -16.71 -30.33
N LYS A 298 9.80 -16.33 -31.33
CA LYS A 298 10.06 -15.16 -32.22
C LYS A 298 10.31 -13.87 -31.43
N SER A 299 9.40 -13.53 -30.52
CA SER A 299 9.53 -12.34 -29.68
C SER A 299 10.71 -12.43 -28.70
N THR A 300 11.08 -13.64 -28.30
CA THR A 300 12.23 -13.90 -27.42
C THR A 300 13.54 -13.61 -28.15
N ILE A 301 13.66 -13.99 -29.43
CA ILE A 301 14.83 -13.63 -30.25
C ILE A 301 15.00 -12.11 -30.31
N ILE A 302 13.90 -11.36 -30.54
CA ILE A 302 13.94 -9.89 -30.57
C ILE A 302 14.37 -9.32 -29.21
N LYS A 303 13.86 -9.85 -28.11
CA LYS A 303 14.24 -9.43 -26.76
C LYS A 303 15.73 -9.68 -26.45
N LEU A 304 16.29 -10.78 -26.93
CA LEU A 304 17.73 -11.06 -26.83
C LEU A 304 18.54 -10.15 -27.74
N LEU A 305 18.10 -9.95 -28.99
CA LEU A 305 18.75 -9.06 -29.96
C LEU A 305 18.84 -7.61 -29.45
N THR A 306 17.76 -7.12 -28.81
CA THR A 306 17.71 -5.78 -28.19
C THR A 306 18.37 -5.76 -26.82
N ARG A 307 18.94 -6.89 -26.38
CA ARG A 307 19.57 -7.07 -25.08
C ARG A 307 18.65 -6.70 -23.89
N LEU A 308 17.34 -6.92 -24.02
CA LEU A 308 16.41 -6.83 -22.88
C LEU A 308 16.62 -8.01 -21.92
N PHE A 309 17.09 -9.14 -22.46
CA PHE A 309 17.57 -10.30 -21.71
C PHE A 309 18.95 -10.72 -22.21
N ASP A 310 19.74 -11.35 -21.35
CA ASP A 310 20.95 -12.05 -21.75
C ASP A 310 20.62 -13.54 -21.97
N PRO A 311 21.29 -14.22 -22.92
CA PRO A 311 21.07 -15.64 -23.15
C PRO A 311 21.46 -16.47 -21.91
N THR A 312 20.79 -17.61 -21.70
CA THR A 312 21.13 -18.55 -20.63
C THR A 312 22.35 -19.39 -20.98
N GLY A 313 22.59 -19.61 -22.27
CA GLY A 313 23.76 -20.30 -22.84
C GLY A 313 24.05 -19.77 -24.23
N GLY A 314 25.29 -19.97 -24.69
CA GLY A 314 25.77 -19.43 -25.96
C GLY A 314 26.11 -17.94 -25.90
N ALA A 315 26.26 -17.30 -27.08
CA ALA A 315 26.59 -15.89 -27.19
C ALA A 315 25.90 -15.22 -28.41
N ILE A 316 25.68 -13.95 -28.30
CA ILE A 316 25.20 -13.09 -29.38
C ILE A 316 26.22 -11.96 -29.61
#